data_2a2976860982de13e14485ebff539477
#
_entry.id   2a2976860982de13e14485ebff539477
#
_cell.length_a   1.000
_cell.length_b   1.000
_cell.length_c   1.000
_cell.angle_alpha   90.00
_cell.angle_beta   90.00
_cell.angle_gamma   90.00
#
_symmetry.space_group_name_H-M   'P 1'
#
loop_
_entity.id
_entity.type
_entity.pdbx_description
1 polymer ?
#
loop_
_entity_poly.entity_id
_entity_poly.type
_entity_poly.pdbx_seq_one_letter_code
_entity_poly.pdbx_strand_id
1 'polypeptide(L)'
;MKLTILVGTMTGTAQLVAQELELVWDGDDVEVETLLMDDLDASVFGREGLFLLCTSTYGQGDVPDNSKKLFDDLATKRPDLAGVRYGVFGLGDRTYAETFNFGGMKFDTLLGELGATRIGERVQHDASSGVLPEEKAEEWAEGWLAQAREAAAQTA
;
A
#
# COMPACT_ATOMS: atom_id res chain seq x y z
N MET A 1 0.45 -2.63 -18.26
CA MET A 1 0.25 -3.09 -16.87
C MET A 1 -0.45 -1.99 -16.08
N LYS A 2 -1.48 -2.34 -15.34
CA LYS A 2 -2.21 -1.38 -14.50
C LYS A 2 -1.78 -1.52 -13.05
N LEU A 3 -1.61 -0.38 -12.39
CA LEU A 3 -1.22 -0.31 -10.98
C LEU A 3 -2.10 0.71 -10.26
N THR A 4 -2.77 0.28 -9.21
CA THR A 4 -3.60 1.16 -8.38
C THR A 4 -2.93 1.37 -7.03
N ILE A 5 -2.68 2.63 -6.68
CA ILE A 5 -2.13 3.00 -5.37
C ILE A 5 -3.29 3.40 -4.46
N LEU A 6 -3.44 2.70 -3.34
CA LEU A 6 -4.47 2.97 -2.35
C LEU A 6 -3.84 3.70 -1.17
N VAL A 7 -4.32 4.91 -0.87
CA VAL A 7 -3.69 5.81 0.09
C VAL A 7 -4.49 5.92 1.38
N GLY A 8 -3.88 5.49 2.48
CA GLY A 8 -4.39 5.68 3.84
C GLY A 8 -3.55 6.72 4.58
N THR A 9 -4.15 7.86 4.95
CA THR A 9 -3.41 8.95 5.54
C THR A 9 -4.25 9.77 6.52
N MET A 10 -3.58 10.36 7.52
CA MET A 10 -4.19 11.35 8.43
C MET A 10 -3.71 12.76 8.11
N THR A 11 -2.43 12.91 7.77
CA THR A 11 -1.79 14.22 7.62
C THR A 11 -1.33 14.52 6.19
N GLY A 12 -1.55 13.60 5.25
CA GLY A 12 -1.16 13.76 3.86
C GLY A 12 0.22 13.20 3.49
N THR A 13 0.99 12.69 4.44
CA THR A 13 2.34 12.16 4.16
C THR A 13 2.30 10.98 3.19
N ALA A 14 1.38 10.04 3.40
CA ALA A 14 1.24 8.89 2.49
C ALA A 14 0.81 9.33 1.09
N GLN A 15 0.04 10.41 0.99
CA GLN A 15 -0.36 10.97 -0.30
C GLN A 15 0.83 11.54 -1.06
N LEU A 16 1.77 12.21 -0.37
CA LEU A 16 3.00 12.71 -0.99
C LEU A 16 3.85 11.57 -1.54
N VAL A 17 3.96 10.48 -0.81
CA VAL A 17 4.66 9.28 -1.26
C VAL A 17 4.00 8.70 -2.51
N ALA A 18 2.68 8.59 -2.50
CA ALA A 18 1.93 8.08 -3.65
C ALA A 18 2.12 8.95 -4.89
N GLN A 19 2.12 10.27 -4.72
CA GLN A 19 2.37 11.21 -5.82
C GLN A 19 3.75 11.02 -6.43
N GLU A 20 4.77 10.82 -5.60
CA GLU A 20 6.13 10.57 -6.07
C GLU A 20 6.21 9.25 -6.83
N LEU A 21 5.60 8.19 -6.32
CA LEU A 21 5.58 6.89 -7.00
C LEU A 21 4.85 6.98 -8.33
N GLU A 22 3.75 7.72 -8.41
CA GLU A 22 3.03 7.93 -9.65
C GLU A 22 3.92 8.59 -10.71
N LEU A 23 4.68 9.62 -10.30
CA LEU A 23 5.61 10.29 -11.20
C LEU A 23 6.72 9.36 -11.72
N VAL A 24 7.21 8.47 -10.86
CA VAL A 24 8.29 7.54 -11.22
C VAL A 24 7.77 6.40 -12.12
N TRP A 25 6.59 5.88 -11.82
CA TRP A 25 6.09 4.66 -12.47
C TRP A 25 5.22 4.87 -13.70
N ASP A 26 4.45 5.96 -13.74
CA ASP A 26 3.49 6.17 -14.83
C ASP A 26 4.21 6.40 -16.15
N GLY A 27 3.81 5.69 -17.18
CA GLY A 27 4.44 5.75 -18.49
C GLY A 27 3.74 4.88 -19.50
N ASP A 28 4.42 4.60 -20.61
CA ASP A 28 3.84 3.89 -21.76
C ASP A 28 3.44 2.45 -21.43
N ASP A 29 4.18 1.78 -20.54
CA ASP A 29 3.94 0.38 -20.21
C ASP A 29 3.32 0.16 -18.82
N VAL A 30 3.19 1.21 -18.02
CA VAL A 30 2.54 1.16 -16.69
C VAL A 30 1.55 2.31 -16.56
N GLU A 31 0.30 1.98 -16.34
CA GLU A 31 -0.75 2.96 -16.09
C GLU A 31 -1.03 2.99 -14.59
N VAL A 32 -0.77 4.13 -13.96
CA VAL A 32 -0.91 4.31 -12.52
C VAL A 32 -2.13 5.15 -12.19
N GLU A 33 -2.94 4.67 -11.24
CA GLU A 33 -4.05 5.43 -10.69
C GLU A 33 -3.93 5.47 -9.18
N THR A 34 -4.04 6.66 -8.60
CA THR A 34 -3.96 6.87 -7.15
C THR A 34 -5.34 7.18 -6.59
N LEU A 35 -5.77 6.41 -5.59
CA LEU A 35 -7.07 6.57 -4.94
C LEU A 35 -6.89 6.75 -3.43
N LEU A 36 -7.56 7.77 -2.86
CA LEU A 36 -7.67 7.88 -1.41
C LEU A 36 -8.68 6.83 -0.92
N MET A 37 -8.41 6.27 0.26
CA MET A 37 -9.26 5.18 0.78
C MET A 37 -10.61 5.62 1.33
N ASP A 38 -10.88 6.93 1.41
CA ASP A 38 -12.06 7.50 2.09
C ASP A 38 -13.39 6.85 1.73
N ASP A 39 -13.63 6.63 0.45
CA ASP A 39 -14.89 6.08 -0.03
C ASP A 39 -14.77 4.69 -0.66
N LEU A 40 -13.64 4.04 -0.44
CA LEU A 40 -13.41 2.71 -1.00
C LEU A 40 -14.02 1.62 -0.13
N ASP A 41 -14.40 0.53 -0.78
CA ASP A 41 -14.82 -0.70 -0.11
C ASP A 41 -14.07 -1.90 -0.71
N ALA A 42 -14.39 -3.10 -0.24
CA ALA A 42 -13.70 -4.31 -0.67
C ALA A 42 -13.73 -4.54 -2.18
N SER A 43 -14.72 -3.98 -2.88
CA SER A 43 -14.84 -4.15 -4.33
C SER A 43 -13.69 -3.51 -5.12
N VAL A 44 -12.90 -2.61 -4.50
CA VAL A 44 -11.73 -2.00 -5.17
C VAL A 44 -10.75 -3.07 -5.64
N PHE A 45 -10.63 -4.17 -4.93
CA PHE A 45 -9.72 -5.25 -5.27
C PHE A 45 -10.21 -6.12 -6.44
N GLY A 46 -11.40 -5.87 -6.95
CA GLY A 46 -11.89 -6.48 -8.19
C GLY A 46 -11.34 -5.80 -9.45
N ARG A 47 -10.64 -4.69 -9.31
CA ARG A 47 -10.01 -3.99 -10.45
C ARG A 47 -8.85 -4.82 -11.01
N GLU A 48 -8.62 -4.68 -12.31
CA GLU A 48 -7.53 -5.34 -12.99
C GLU A 48 -6.17 -4.77 -12.58
N GLY A 49 -5.16 -5.63 -12.51
CA GLY A 49 -3.78 -5.22 -12.29
C GLY A 49 -3.29 -5.40 -10.86
N LEU A 50 -2.29 -4.62 -10.51
CA LEU A 50 -1.60 -4.70 -9.23
C LEU A 50 -2.04 -3.58 -8.30
N PHE A 51 -1.80 -3.79 -7.01
CA PHE A 51 -2.15 -2.80 -5.99
C PHE A 51 -0.92 -2.46 -5.14
N LEU A 52 -0.80 -1.19 -4.77
CA LEU A 52 0.13 -0.76 -3.75
C LEU A 52 -0.66 -0.07 -2.65
N LEU A 53 -0.53 -0.57 -1.41
CA LEU A 53 -1.09 0.11 -0.25
C LEU A 53 -0.03 1.01 0.34
N CYS A 54 -0.29 2.31 0.33
CA CYS A 54 0.58 3.33 0.90
C CYS A 54 -0.15 3.92 2.09
N THR A 55 0.25 3.53 3.31
CA THR A 55 -0.55 3.85 4.49
C THR A 55 0.30 4.27 5.68
N SER A 56 -0.23 5.27 6.40
CA SER A 56 0.30 5.70 7.69
C SER A 56 -0.22 4.82 8.82
N THR A 57 0.38 4.98 9.99
CA THR A 57 -0.09 4.39 11.24
C THR A 57 -0.63 5.51 12.12
N TYR A 58 -1.83 5.32 12.69
CA TYR A 58 -2.48 6.32 13.53
C TYR A 58 -2.51 5.89 14.99
N GLY A 59 -2.26 6.85 15.88
CA GLY A 59 -2.42 6.67 17.32
C GLY A 59 -1.67 5.47 17.86
N GLN A 60 -2.40 4.51 18.41
CA GLN A 60 -1.84 3.32 19.05
C GLN A 60 -1.72 2.11 18.11
N GLY A 61 -1.44 2.37 16.85
CA GLY A 61 -1.24 1.31 15.87
C GLY A 61 -2.45 1.02 15.00
N ASP A 62 -3.40 1.94 14.93
CA ASP A 62 -4.57 1.80 14.07
C ASP A 62 -4.28 2.23 12.64
N VAL A 63 -5.13 1.77 11.72
CA VAL A 63 -5.15 2.32 10.38
C VAL A 63 -5.66 3.76 10.44
N PRO A 64 -5.24 4.65 9.52
CA PRO A 64 -5.76 6.02 9.48
C PRO A 64 -7.28 6.08 9.36
N ASP A 65 -7.90 7.17 9.82
CA ASP A 65 -9.35 7.31 9.77
C ASP A 65 -9.92 7.11 8.37
N ASN A 66 -9.23 7.62 7.34
CA ASN A 66 -9.71 7.46 5.97
C ASN A 66 -9.62 6.01 5.47
N SER A 67 -8.93 5.14 6.20
CA SER A 67 -8.76 3.73 5.83
C SER A 67 -9.74 2.80 6.55
N LYS A 68 -10.40 3.27 7.60
CA LYS A 68 -11.24 2.41 8.45
C LYS A 68 -12.38 1.76 7.70
N LYS A 69 -13.04 2.50 6.82
CA LYS A 69 -14.15 1.95 6.03
C LYS A 69 -13.70 0.78 5.18
N LEU A 70 -12.60 0.94 4.44
CA LEU A 70 -12.05 -0.13 3.60
C LEU A 70 -11.60 -1.31 4.45
N PHE A 71 -10.85 -1.05 5.51
CA PHE A 71 -10.35 -2.10 6.39
C PHE A 71 -11.49 -2.90 7.03
N ASP A 72 -12.48 -2.21 7.58
CA ASP A 72 -13.62 -2.85 8.23
C ASP A 72 -14.48 -3.62 7.24
N ASP A 73 -14.65 -3.12 6.03
CA ASP A 73 -15.39 -3.81 4.99
C ASP A 73 -14.70 -5.12 4.59
N LEU A 74 -13.38 -5.09 4.43
CA LEU A 74 -12.60 -6.29 4.16
C LEU A 74 -12.70 -7.30 5.31
N ALA A 75 -12.60 -6.84 6.55
CA ALA A 75 -12.65 -7.70 7.73
C ALA A 75 -14.03 -8.34 7.92
N THR A 76 -15.09 -7.62 7.57
CA THR A 76 -16.48 -8.07 7.72
C THR A 76 -16.90 -9.00 6.59
N LYS A 77 -16.67 -8.61 5.34
CA LYS A 77 -17.09 -9.36 4.16
C LYS A 77 -16.19 -10.54 3.84
N ARG A 78 -14.92 -10.44 4.21
CA ARG A 78 -13.88 -11.44 3.97
C ARG A 78 -13.92 -12.02 2.54
N PRO A 79 -13.79 -11.16 1.51
CA PRO A 79 -13.83 -11.63 0.13
C PRO A 79 -12.64 -12.55 -0.18
N ASP A 80 -12.81 -13.41 -1.17
CA ASP A 80 -11.71 -14.25 -1.68
C ASP A 80 -10.84 -13.40 -2.60
N LEU A 81 -9.60 -13.13 -2.18
CA LEU A 81 -8.64 -12.32 -2.92
C LEU A 81 -7.49 -13.13 -3.51
N ALA A 82 -7.73 -14.41 -3.80
CA ALA A 82 -6.69 -15.34 -4.25
C ALA A 82 -5.93 -14.88 -5.52
N GLY A 83 -6.57 -14.07 -6.38
CA GLY A 83 -5.93 -13.55 -7.58
C GLY A 83 -5.30 -12.17 -7.42
N VAL A 84 -5.40 -11.57 -6.23
CA VAL A 84 -4.91 -10.21 -5.97
C VAL A 84 -3.43 -10.24 -5.62
N ARG A 85 -2.67 -9.33 -6.23
CA ARG A 85 -1.26 -9.11 -5.91
C ARG A 85 -1.03 -7.68 -5.50
N TYR A 86 -0.25 -7.49 -4.44
CA TYR A 86 -0.08 -6.17 -3.84
C TYR A 86 1.30 -5.97 -3.24
N GLY A 87 1.66 -4.70 -3.06
CA GLY A 87 2.79 -4.28 -2.23
C GLY A 87 2.30 -3.39 -1.11
N VAL A 88 3.14 -3.17 -0.11
CA VAL A 88 2.83 -2.29 1.01
C VAL A 88 3.99 -1.33 1.26
N PHE A 89 3.71 -0.04 1.26
CA PHE A 89 4.62 1.00 1.70
C PHE A 89 4.04 1.62 2.97
N GLY A 90 4.56 1.20 4.11
CA GLY A 90 4.10 1.64 5.42
C GLY A 90 4.89 2.83 5.95
N LEU A 91 4.18 3.73 6.61
CA LEU A 91 4.75 4.91 7.27
C LEU A 91 4.50 4.83 8.77
N GLY A 92 5.49 5.20 9.53
CA GLY A 92 5.40 5.20 10.99
C GLY A 92 6.55 5.97 11.61
N ASP A 93 6.67 5.87 12.94
CA ASP A 93 7.70 6.56 13.71
C ASP A 93 8.19 5.62 14.81
N ARG A 94 9.49 5.31 14.81
CA ARG A 94 10.09 4.42 15.81
C ARG A 94 10.10 5.01 17.21
N THR A 95 9.81 6.31 17.35
CA THR A 95 9.57 6.91 18.66
C THR A 95 8.40 6.19 19.38
N TYR A 96 7.48 5.64 18.61
CA TYR A 96 6.37 4.83 19.09
C TYR A 96 6.66 3.34 18.75
N ALA A 97 7.72 2.79 19.35
CA ALA A 97 8.26 1.49 18.98
C ALA A 97 7.25 0.33 18.98
N GLU A 98 6.31 0.35 19.95
CA GLU A 98 5.30 -0.72 20.09
C GLU A 98 4.27 -0.74 18.96
N THR A 99 4.08 0.38 18.25
CA THR A 99 3.06 0.53 17.21
C THR A 99 3.65 0.87 15.85
N PHE A 100 4.97 0.79 15.72
CA PHE A 100 5.69 1.17 14.51
C PHE A 100 5.17 0.43 13.28
N ASN A 101 4.69 1.18 12.30
CA ASN A 101 4.17 0.66 11.02
C ASN A 101 3.02 -0.35 11.14
N PHE A 102 2.28 -0.34 12.23
CA PHE A 102 1.14 -1.25 12.43
C PHE A 102 0.01 -1.02 11.42
N GLY A 103 -0.17 0.20 10.92
CA GLY A 103 -1.17 0.47 9.88
C GLY A 103 -0.95 -0.40 8.65
N GLY A 104 0.28 -0.38 8.11
CA GLY A 104 0.66 -1.22 6.98
C GLY A 104 0.62 -2.71 7.32
N MET A 105 1.08 -3.07 8.53
CA MET A 105 1.05 -4.45 9.00
C MET A 105 -0.36 -5.02 9.07
N LYS A 106 -1.31 -4.24 9.56
CA LYS A 106 -2.71 -4.70 9.67
C LYS A 106 -3.33 -5.00 8.31
N PHE A 107 -3.12 -4.12 7.33
CA PHE A 107 -3.57 -4.38 5.96
C PHE A 107 -2.89 -5.59 5.36
N ASP A 108 -1.57 -5.70 5.52
CA ASP A 108 -0.80 -6.82 4.99
C ASP A 108 -1.29 -8.16 5.55
N THR A 109 -1.49 -8.22 6.87
CA THR A 109 -1.99 -9.43 7.53
C THR A 109 -3.39 -9.80 7.02
N LEU A 110 -4.29 -8.81 6.95
CA LEU A 110 -5.67 -9.07 6.53
C LEU A 110 -5.72 -9.53 5.06
N LEU A 111 -5.01 -8.85 4.18
CA LEU A 111 -4.99 -9.24 2.76
C LEU A 111 -4.41 -10.64 2.57
N GLY A 112 -3.38 -10.98 3.33
CA GLY A 112 -2.81 -12.34 3.31
C GLY A 112 -3.80 -13.39 3.77
N GLU A 113 -4.57 -13.11 4.82
CA GLU A 113 -5.63 -14.00 5.31
C GLU A 113 -6.73 -14.21 4.27
N LEU A 114 -6.98 -13.21 3.43
CA LEU A 114 -8.00 -13.28 2.37
C LEU A 114 -7.48 -13.95 1.09
N GLY A 115 -6.22 -14.35 1.07
CA GLY A 115 -5.64 -15.10 -0.04
C GLY A 115 -4.80 -14.28 -1.01
N ALA A 116 -4.68 -12.97 -0.81
CA ALA A 116 -3.86 -12.11 -1.67
C ALA A 116 -2.35 -12.40 -1.48
N THR A 117 -1.59 -12.17 -2.52
CA THR A 117 -0.14 -12.42 -2.52
C THR A 117 0.63 -11.11 -2.52
N ARG A 118 1.49 -10.93 -1.51
CA ARG A 118 2.35 -9.75 -1.43
C ARG A 118 3.55 -9.91 -2.36
N ILE A 119 3.87 -8.84 -3.08
CA ILE A 119 5.07 -8.75 -3.92
C ILE A 119 6.15 -8.03 -3.13
N GLY A 120 7.27 -8.71 -2.90
CA GLY A 120 8.39 -8.16 -2.15
C GLY A 120 8.10 -8.02 -0.66
N GLU A 121 8.98 -7.34 0.05
CA GLU A 121 8.83 -7.10 1.47
C GLU A 121 8.01 -5.82 1.71
N ARG A 122 7.30 -5.77 2.84
CA ARG A 122 6.62 -4.56 3.26
C ARG A 122 7.65 -3.50 3.64
N VAL A 123 7.56 -2.32 3.03
CA VAL A 123 8.42 -1.19 3.40
C VAL A 123 7.91 -0.60 4.73
N GLN A 124 8.85 -0.31 5.63
CA GLN A 124 8.56 0.29 6.92
C GLN A 124 9.39 1.57 7.07
N HIS A 125 8.87 2.67 6.53
CA HIS A 125 9.52 3.97 6.65
C HIS A 125 9.43 4.48 8.09
N ASP A 126 10.53 5.02 8.60
CA ASP A 126 10.63 5.58 9.94
C ASP A 126 10.80 7.09 9.87
N ALA A 127 9.80 7.84 10.35
CA ALA A 127 9.82 9.30 10.34
C ALA A 127 10.97 9.87 11.19
N SER A 128 11.41 9.14 12.22
CA SER A 128 12.52 9.58 13.09
C SER A 128 13.90 9.35 12.47
N SER A 129 13.99 8.68 11.33
CA SER A 129 15.26 8.36 10.67
C SER A 129 15.96 9.58 10.04
N GLY A 130 15.22 10.65 9.79
CA GLY A 130 15.72 11.81 9.06
C GLY A 130 15.66 11.67 7.53
N VAL A 131 15.30 10.49 7.02
CA VAL A 131 15.12 10.28 5.59
C VAL A 131 13.68 10.66 5.23
N LEU A 132 13.51 11.47 4.18
CA LEU A 132 12.17 11.82 3.71
C LEU A 132 11.48 10.58 3.12
N PRO A 133 10.17 10.39 3.37
CA PRO A 133 9.46 9.24 2.82
C PRO A 133 9.45 9.22 1.29
N GLU A 134 9.43 10.38 0.64
CA GLU A 134 9.49 10.50 -0.82
C GLU A 134 10.83 9.98 -1.37
N GLU A 135 11.93 10.26 -0.67
CA GLU A 135 13.25 9.76 -1.05
C GLU A 135 13.35 8.24 -0.91
N LYS A 136 12.80 7.71 0.17
CA LYS A 136 12.74 6.26 0.40
C LYS A 136 11.92 5.57 -0.70
N ALA A 137 10.81 6.18 -1.07
CA ALA A 137 9.94 5.67 -2.13
C ALA A 137 10.68 5.62 -3.47
N GLU A 138 11.40 6.68 -3.80
CA GLU A 138 12.18 6.77 -5.05
C GLU A 138 13.23 5.68 -5.15
N GLU A 139 13.98 5.45 -4.08
CA GLU A 139 15.00 4.39 -4.03
C GLU A 139 14.41 3.00 -4.18
N TRP A 140 13.26 2.77 -3.60
CA TRP A 140 12.59 1.47 -3.57
C TRP A 140 11.82 1.16 -4.86
N ALA A 141 11.33 2.20 -5.54
CA ALA A 141 10.32 2.09 -6.60
C ALA A 141 10.74 1.16 -7.75
N GLU A 142 11.94 1.32 -8.29
CA GLU A 142 12.39 0.54 -9.45
C GLU A 142 12.53 -0.94 -9.11
N GLY A 143 13.08 -1.26 -7.95
CA GLY A 143 13.25 -2.64 -7.52
C GLY A 143 11.91 -3.34 -7.32
N TRP A 144 10.95 -2.66 -6.71
CA TRP A 144 9.62 -3.23 -6.54
C TRP A 144 8.90 -3.40 -7.87
N LEU A 145 8.99 -2.42 -8.76
CA LEU A 145 8.34 -2.52 -10.07
C LEU A 145 8.89 -3.70 -10.88
N ALA A 146 10.20 -3.97 -10.80
CA ALA A 146 10.79 -5.13 -11.45
C ALA A 146 10.19 -6.43 -10.92
N GLN A 147 10.04 -6.56 -9.60
CA GLN A 147 9.38 -7.71 -8.98
C GLN A 147 7.91 -7.82 -9.39
N ALA A 148 7.22 -6.69 -9.47
CA ALA A 148 5.82 -6.65 -9.86
C ALA A 148 5.62 -7.10 -11.30
N ARG A 149 6.49 -6.69 -12.21
CA ARG A 149 6.46 -7.12 -13.61
C ARG A 149 6.70 -8.61 -13.75
N GLU A 150 7.65 -9.14 -12.99
CA GLU A 150 7.92 -10.57 -12.97
C GLU A 150 6.71 -11.36 -12.47
N ALA A 151 6.08 -10.91 -11.40
CA ALA A 151 4.88 -11.53 -10.85
C ALA A 151 3.72 -11.50 -11.84
N ALA A 152 3.53 -10.38 -12.55
CA ALA A 152 2.48 -10.25 -13.56
C ALA A 152 2.73 -11.19 -14.74
N ALA A 153 3.98 -11.36 -15.16
CA ALA A 153 4.34 -12.25 -16.26
C ALA A 153 4.07 -13.72 -15.92
N GLN A 154 4.25 -14.11 -14.65
CA GLN A 154 4.02 -15.49 -14.19
C GLN A 154 2.55 -15.90 -14.18
N THR A 155 1.63 -14.96 -14.28
CA THR A 155 0.18 -15.21 -14.28
C THR A 155 -0.46 -15.17 -15.68
N ALA A 156 0.29 -14.78 -16.63
CA ALA A 156 -0.23 -14.66 -18.00
C ALA A 156 -0.46 -16.02 -18.64
#